data_226d05ede3821c69f36ff162d3f9a93d
#
_entry.id   226d05ede3821c69f36ff162d3f9a93d
#
_cell.length_a   1.000
_cell.length_b   1.000
_cell.length_c   1.000
_cell.angle_alpha   90.00
_cell.angle_beta   90.00
_cell.angle_gamma   90.00
#
_symmetry.space_group_name_H-M   'P 1'
#
loop_
_entity.id
_entity.type
_entity.pdbx_description
1 polymer ?
#
loop_
_entity_poly.entity_id
_entity_poly.type
_entity_poly.pdbx_seq_one_letter_code
_entity_poly.pdbx_strand_id
1 'polypeptide(L)'
;QEILQTVTGMKGAALSPMAGAQGEFAGVAMIRAYHAARNDVNRTEMLVPDAAHGTNPASAVQCGFKVREIPTDADGNVDIAALKAAVGPQTAGIMLTNPSTLGVFEQKIQEIARIMHEAGGLLYYDGANFNAILGKVRPGDMGFDVVHLNLHKTFATPHGGGGPGSGPVVANERLLPYLPT
;
A
#
# COMPACT_ATOMS: atom_id res chain seq x y z
N GLN A 1 3.81 11.59 -14.80
CA GLN A 1 4.46 11.18 -13.55
C GLN A 1 4.39 12.28 -12.51
N GLU A 2 4.79 13.52 -12.82
CA GLU A 2 4.83 14.67 -11.91
C GLU A 2 3.48 14.92 -11.19
N ILE A 3 2.37 14.85 -11.91
CA ILE A 3 1.03 15.02 -11.31
C ILE A 3 0.80 13.98 -10.21
N LEU A 4 1.13 12.71 -10.48
CA LEU A 4 0.94 11.63 -9.51
C LEU A 4 1.84 11.81 -8.28
N GLN A 5 3.09 12.23 -8.49
CA GLN A 5 4.02 12.54 -7.40
C GLN A 5 3.48 13.68 -6.53
N THR A 6 3.00 14.74 -7.18
CA THR A 6 2.46 15.93 -6.48
C THR A 6 1.25 15.60 -5.63
N VAL A 7 0.25 14.92 -6.21
CA VAL A 7 -1.01 14.63 -5.50
C VAL A 7 -0.88 13.55 -4.43
N THR A 8 0.15 12.70 -4.52
CA THR A 8 0.41 11.65 -3.52
C THR A 8 1.48 12.01 -2.50
N GLY A 9 2.29 13.03 -2.77
CA GLY A 9 3.46 13.38 -1.95
C GLY A 9 4.63 12.40 -2.12
N MET A 10 4.60 11.54 -3.15
CA MET A 10 5.64 10.55 -3.45
C MET A 10 6.75 11.15 -4.31
N LYS A 11 7.88 10.46 -4.40
CA LYS A 11 9.12 10.93 -5.03
C LYS A 11 9.36 10.38 -6.44
N GLY A 12 8.73 9.26 -6.77
CA GLY A 12 8.82 8.67 -8.10
C GLY A 12 7.53 7.97 -8.50
N ALA A 13 7.35 7.79 -9.81
CA ALA A 13 6.17 7.16 -10.38
C ALA A 13 6.55 6.29 -11.59
N ALA A 14 5.99 5.10 -11.67
CA ALA A 14 6.01 4.22 -12.82
C ALA A 14 4.59 4.09 -13.39
N LEU A 15 4.47 4.21 -14.72
CA LEU A 15 3.19 4.15 -15.43
C LEU A 15 2.98 2.81 -16.16
N SER A 16 3.97 1.93 -16.11
CA SER A 16 3.97 0.65 -16.82
C SER A 16 2.87 -0.33 -16.37
N PRO A 17 2.39 -0.38 -15.12
CA PRO A 17 1.28 -1.29 -14.77
C PRO A 17 -0.02 -0.86 -15.45
N MET A 18 -0.64 -1.81 -16.17
CA MET A 18 -1.81 -1.55 -17.02
C MET A 18 -3.15 -1.78 -16.32
N ALA A 19 -3.12 -2.24 -15.06
CA ALA A 19 -4.32 -2.50 -14.27
C ALA A 19 -4.05 -2.25 -12.80
N GLY A 20 -5.10 -2.00 -12.01
CA GLY A 20 -4.98 -1.84 -10.56
C GLY A 20 -4.28 -3.03 -9.89
N ALA A 21 -4.67 -4.26 -10.26
CA ALA A 21 -4.05 -5.48 -9.75
C ALA A 21 -2.55 -5.60 -10.10
N GLN A 22 -2.14 -5.09 -11.29
CA GLN A 22 -0.72 -5.06 -11.65
C GLN A 22 0.06 -4.02 -10.84
N GLY A 23 -0.52 -2.84 -10.62
CA GLY A 23 0.07 -1.81 -9.76
C GLY A 23 0.18 -2.29 -8.32
N GLU A 24 -0.85 -2.99 -7.83
CA GLU A 24 -0.84 -3.62 -6.52
C GLU A 24 0.28 -4.66 -6.39
N PHE A 25 0.34 -5.61 -7.33
CA PHE A 25 1.41 -6.59 -7.40
C PHE A 25 2.80 -5.93 -7.46
N ALA A 26 2.97 -4.91 -8.30
CA ALA A 26 4.24 -4.18 -8.43
C ALA A 26 4.65 -3.54 -7.10
N GLY A 27 3.73 -2.88 -6.40
CA GLY A 27 4.01 -2.26 -5.11
C GLY A 27 4.47 -3.27 -4.04
N VAL A 28 3.82 -4.42 -3.98
CA VAL A 28 4.19 -5.50 -3.05
C VAL A 28 5.53 -6.14 -3.45
N ALA A 29 5.76 -6.34 -4.75
CA ALA A 29 7.03 -6.85 -5.27
C ALA A 29 8.21 -5.90 -4.97
N MET A 30 7.97 -4.58 -5.01
CA MET A 30 8.97 -3.57 -4.60
C MET A 30 9.37 -3.72 -3.13
N ILE A 31 8.39 -3.96 -2.23
CA ILE A 31 8.67 -4.25 -0.82
C ILE A 31 9.54 -5.51 -0.68
N ARG A 32 9.20 -6.57 -1.42
CA ARG A 32 10.01 -7.80 -1.41
C ARG A 32 11.44 -7.55 -1.92
N ALA A 33 11.59 -6.81 -3.02
CA ALA A 33 12.89 -6.48 -3.59
C ALA A 33 13.73 -5.63 -2.62
N TYR A 34 13.10 -4.68 -1.93
CA TYR A 34 13.76 -3.86 -0.91
C TYR A 34 14.38 -4.70 0.20
N HIS A 35 13.62 -5.64 0.78
CA HIS A 35 14.14 -6.52 1.84
C HIS A 35 15.20 -7.49 1.31
N ALA A 36 15.00 -8.06 0.12
CA ALA A 36 15.98 -8.95 -0.51
C ALA A 36 17.31 -8.26 -0.79
N ALA A 37 17.31 -7.03 -1.30
CA ALA A 37 18.51 -6.26 -1.55
C ALA A 37 19.30 -5.89 -0.28
N ARG A 38 18.66 -5.94 0.87
CA ARG A 38 19.25 -5.70 2.20
C ARG A 38 19.67 -6.99 2.91
N ASN A 39 19.56 -8.13 2.23
CA ASN A 39 19.74 -9.48 2.80
C ASN A 39 18.84 -9.78 4.02
N ASP A 40 17.70 -9.07 4.14
CA ASP A 40 16.73 -9.29 5.21
C ASP A 40 15.72 -10.38 4.81
N VAL A 41 16.23 -11.59 4.65
CA VAL A 41 15.47 -12.75 4.16
C VAL A 41 14.40 -13.24 5.13
N ASN A 42 14.44 -12.78 6.36
CA ASN A 42 13.46 -13.15 7.39
C ASN A 42 12.14 -12.37 7.27
N ARG A 43 12.10 -11.31 6.46
CA ARG A 43 10.88 -10.51 6.20
C ARG A 43 9.94 -11.27 5.26
N THR A 44 9.18 -12.19 5.81
CA THR A 44 8.34 -13.15 5.06
C THR A 44 6.84 -12.93 5.29
N GLU A 45 6.46 -12.00 6.16
CA GLU A 45 5.07 -11.78 6.55
C GLU A 45 4.58 -10.40 6.11
N MET A 46 3.38 -10.37 5.52
CA MET A 46 2.65 -9.14 5.18
C MET A 46 1.42 -9.04 6.08
N LEU A 47 1.30 -7.93 6.80
CA LEU A 47 0.12 -7.65 7.61
C LEU A 47 -0.98 -7.09 6.73
N VAL A 48 -2.22 -7.54 6.92
CA VAL A 48 -3.38 -7.09 6.15
C VAL A 48 -4.57 -6.94 7.11
N PRO A 49 -5.18 -5.76 7.23
CA PRO A 49 -6.39 -5.60 8.03
C PRO A 49 -7.53 -6.47 7.50
N ASP A 50 -8.38 -6.96 8.38
CA ASP A 50 -9.56 -7.77 8.05
C ASP A 50 -10.58 -7.00 7.17
N ALA A 51 -10.59 -5.67 7.26
CA ALA A 51 -11.38 -4.78 6.41
C ALA A 51 -10.73 -4.48 5.04
N ALA A 52 -9.59 -5.08 4.69
CA ALA A 52 -8.92 -4.86 3.42
C ALA A 52 -9.68 -5.51 2.25
N HIS A 53 -9.47 -4.99 1.04
CA HIS A 53 -9.95 -5.64 -0.17
C HIS A 53 -9.27 -7.00 -0.36
N GLY A 54 -10.02 -8.01 -0.83
CA GLY A 54 -9.54 -9.39 -0.98
C GLY A 54 -8.35 -9.56 -1.93
N THR A 55 -8.07 -8.60 -2.82
CA THR A 55 -6.88 -8.62 -3.67
C THR A 55 -5.59 -8.32 -2.90
N ASN A 56 -5.66 -7.64 -1.77
CA ASN A 56 -4.46 -7.33 -0.96
C ASN A 56 -3.78 -8.62 -0.45
N PRO A 57 -4.47 -9.52 0.27
CA PRO A 57 -3.84 -10.79 0.65
C PRO A 57 -3.43 -11.64 -0.54
N ALA A 58 -4.19 -11.62 -1.66
CA ALA A 58 -3.84 -12.35 -2.86
C ALA A 58 -2.52 -11.87 -3.47
N SER A 59 -2.33 -10.55 -3.62
CA SER A 59 -1.08 -9.96 -4.11
C SER A 59 0.11 -10.25 -3.19
N ALA A 60 -0.11 -10.22 -1.86
CA ALA A 60 0.93 -10.58 -0.89
C ALA A 60 1.40 -12.04 -1.08
N VAL A 61 0.44 -12.97 -1.22
CA VAL A 61 0.76 -14.39 -1.45
C VAL A 61 1.46 -14.60 -2.79
N GLN A 62 1.02 -13.93 -3.86
CA GLN A 62 1.68 -14.00 -5.18
C GLN A 62 3.13 -13.52 -5.12
N CYS A 63 3.44 -12.54 -4.28
CA CYS A 63 4.80 -12.08 -4.03
C CYS A 63 5.57 -12.97 -3.05
N GLY A 64 5.00 -14.09 -2.58
CA GLY A 64 5.64 -15.07 -1.70
C GLY A 64 5.68 -14.69 -0.22
N PHE A 65 4.83 -13.74 0.20
CA PHE A 65 4.63 -13.46 1.61
C PHE A 65 3.57 -14.37 2.24
N LYS A 66 3.72 -14.64 3.53
CA LYS A 66 2.64 -15.13 4.37
C LYS A 66 1.77 -13.94 4.78
N VAL A 67 0.46 -14.12 4.74
CA VAL A 67 -0.46 -13.09 5.20
C VAL A 67 -0.79 -13.31 6.67
N ARG A 68 -0.74 -12.24 7.44
CA ARG A 68 -1.25 -12.19 8.79
C ARG A 68 -2.33 -11.11 8.90
N GLU A 69 -3.53 -11.56 9.20
CA GLU A 69 -4.67 -10.67 9.37
C GLU A 69 -4.57 -9.89 10.69
N ILE A 70 -4.92 -8.61 10.63
CA ILE A 70 -5.02 -7.70 11.78
C ILE A 70 -6.48 -7.30 11.94
N PRO A 71 -7.10 -7.48 13.12
CA PRO A 71 -8.48 -7.10 13.33
C PRO A 71 -8.66 -5.58 13.32
N THR A 72 -9.86 -5.14 13.00
CA THR A 72 -10.33 -3.77 13.22
C THR A 72 -10.88 -3.61 14.64
N ASP A 73 -10.80 -2.40 15.17
CA ASP A 73 -11.44 -2.02 16.44
C ASP A 73 -12.94 -1.76 16.24
N ALA A 74 -13.66 -1.43 17.32
CA ALA A 74 -15.10 -1.20 17.29
C ALA A 74 -15.51 0.01 16.42
N ASP A 75 -14.59 0.92 16.14
CA ASP A 75 -14.80 2.10 15.29
C ASP A 75 -14.41 1.85 13.84
N GLY A 76 -13.95 0.64 13.49
CA GLY A 76 -13.55 0.25 12.16
C GLY A 76 -12.14 0.69 11.76
N ASN A 77 -11.31 1.12 12.71
CA ASN A 77 -9.89 1.40 12.51
C ASN A 77 -9.05 0.15 12.79
N VAL A 78 -7.80 0.15 12.39
CA VAL A 78 -6.85 -0.92 12.75
C VAL A 78 -6.70 -1.00 14.28
N ASP A 79 -6.87 -2.18 14.85
CA ASP A 79 -6.59 -2.39 16.29
C ASP A 79 -5.10 -2.25 16.55
N ILE A 80 -4.71 -1.15 17.20
CA ILE A 80 -3.31 -0.82 17.51
C ILE A 80 -2.67 -1.83 18.46
N ALA A 81 -3.44 -2.39 19.39
CA ALA A 81 -2.90 -3.39 20.32
C ALA A 81 -2.59 -4.70 19.59
N ALA A 82 -3.50 -5.14 18.73
CA ALA A 82 -3.29 -6.30 17.87
C ALA A 82 -2.12 -6.08 16.90
N LEU A 83 -2.02 -4.88 16.29
CA LEU A 83 -0.90 -4.51 15.42
C LEU A 83 0.43 -4.62 16.17
N LYS A 84 0.56 -4.01 17.35
CA LYS A 84 1.78 -4.06 18.17
C LYS A 84 2.16 -5.48 18.55
N ALA A 85 1.18 -6.34 18.82
CA ALA A 85 1.41 -7.75 19.13
C ALA A 85 1.82 -8.58 17.89
N ALA A 86 1.41 -8.16 16.70
CA ALA A 86 1.71 -8.86 15.46
C ALA A 86 3.06 -8.48 14.85
N VAL A 87 3.46 -7.23 14.98
CA VAL A 87 4.69 -6.70 14.39
C VAL A 87 5.94 -7.32 15.01
N GLY A 88 6.85 -7.78 14.15
CA GLY A 88 8.09 -8.42 14.59
C GLY A 88 9.14 -8.52 13.49
N PRO A 89 10.25 -9.24 13.74
CA PRO A 89 11.35 -9.39 12.78
C PRO A 89 10.95 -10.01 11.43
N GLN A 90 9.83 -10.72 11.39
CA GLN A 90 9.32 -11.36 10.17
C GLN A 90 8.42 -10.43 9.35
N THR A 91 8.00 -9.30 9.89
CA THR A 91 7.08 -8.38 9.26
C THR A 91 7.77 -7.59 8.15
N ALA A 92 7.40 -7.83 6.91
CA ALA A 92 7.90 -7.10 5.74
C ALA A 92 7.18 -5.76 5.55
N GLY A 93 5.88 -5.74 5.82
CA GLY A 93 5.06 -4.55 5.65
C GLY A 93 3.61 -4.75 6.06
N ILE A 94 2.84 -3.69 5.88
CA ILE A 94 1.38 -3.69 6.04
C ILE A 94 0.73 -3.13 4.80
N MET A 95 -0.37 -3.75 4.35
CA MET A 95 -1.18 -3.24 3.24
C MET A 95 -2.44 -2.58 3.78
N LEU A 96 -2.62 -1.32 3.48
CA LEU A 96 -3.73 -0.50 3.97
C LEU A 96 -4.45 0.20 2.83
N THR A 97 -5.76 0.37 2.98
CA THR A 97 -6.57 1.30 2.21
C THR A 97 -7.04 2.41 3.15
N ASN A 98 -6.88 3.66 2.77
CA ASN A 98 -7.34 4.77 3.60
C ASN A 98 -8.04 5.85 2.74
N PRO A 99 -9.36 6.04 2.84
CA PRO A 99 -10.31 5.33 3.73
C PRO A 99 -10.36 3.83 3.46
N SER A 100 -10.71 3.05 4.48
CA SER A 100 -10.87 1.60 4.36
C SER A 100 -12.04 1.22 3.43
N THR A 101 -12.20 -0.05 3.11
CA THR A 101 -13.35 -0.54 2.33
C THR A 101 -14.69 -0.32 3.05
N LEU A 102 -14.67 -0.11 4.37
CA LEU A 102 -15.83 0.29 5.16
C LEU A 102 -16.16 1.79 5.05
N GLY A 103 -15.30 2.58 4.39
CA GLY A 103 -15.46 4.03 4.27
C GLY A 103 -14.91 4.81 5.48
N VAL A 104 -14.21 4.16 6.39
CA VAL A 104 -13.63 4.78 7.60
C VAL A 104 -12.24 5.31 7.29
N PHE A 105 -11.98 6.58 7.60
CA PHE A 105 -10.64 7.15 7.53
C PHE A 105 -9.84 6.76 8.77
N GLU A 106 -8.70 6.09 8.56
CA GLU A 106 -7.80 5.65 9.63
C GLU A 106 -7.14 6.85 10.30
N GLN A 107 -7.63 7.20 11.49
CA GLN A 107 -7.16 8.38 12.23
C GLN A 107 -5.78 8.16 12.86
N LYS A 108 -5.41 6.90 13.13
CA LYS A 108 -4.14 6.54 13.78
C LYS A 108 -3.04 6.20 12.77
N ILE A 109 -3.21 6.61 11.50
CA ILE A 109 -2.27 6.24 10.43
C ILE A 109 -0.82 6.61 10.72
N GLN A 110 -0.57 7.75 11.36
CA GLN A 110 0.79 8.15 11.73
C GLN A 110 1.38 7.25 12.82
N GLU A 111 0.57 6.78 13.78
CA GLU A 111 1.02 5.81 14.78
C GLU A 111 1.31 4.46 14.13
N ILE A 112 0.46 4.00 13.23
CA ILE A 112 0.68 2.77 12.45
C ILE A 112 2.00 2.87 11.68
N ALA A 113 2.22 3.99 10.96
CA ALA A 113 3.44 4.23 10.21
C ALA A 113 4.68 4.16 11.10
N ARG A 114 4.64 4.81 12.27
CA ARG A 114 5.74 4.77 13.24
C ARG A 114 6.02 3.35 13.71
N ILE A 115 5.00 2.60 14.14
CA ILE A 115 5.14 1.22 14.62
C ILE A 115 5.81 0.35 13.54
N MET A 116 5.35 0.45 12.31
CA MET A 116 5.86 -0.34 11.19
C MET A 116 7.32 0.02 10.86
N HIS A 117 7.63 1.32 10.75
CA HIS A 117 8.98 1.77 10.41
C HIS A 117 9.99 1.49 11.52
N GLU A 118 9.62 1.63 12.80
CA GLU A 118 10.47 1.26 13.94
C GLU A 118 10.82 -0.23 13.94
N ALA A 119 9.90 -1.07 13.48
CA ALA A 119 10.13 -2.50 13.32
C ALA A 119 10.88 -2.85 12.00
N GLY A 120 11.15 -1.88 11.13
CA GLY A 120 11.81 -2.07 9.84
C GLY A 120 10.88 -2.57 8.72
N GLY A 121 9.57 -2.59 8.95
CA GLY A 121 8.55 -2.87 7.93
C GLY A 121 8.20 -1.64 7.10
N LEU A 122 7.49 -1.85 6.00
CA LEU A 122 7.07 -0.80 5.06
C LEU A 122 5.54 -0.70 5.00
N LEU A 123 5.04 0.49 4.57
CA LEU A 123 3.61 0.73 4.38
C LEU A 123 3.26 0.79 2.90
N TYR A 124 2.35 -0.08 2.52
CA TYR A 124 1.72 -0.07 1.21
C TYR A 124 0.32 0.56 1.31
N TYR A 125 0.02 1.48 0.39
CA TYR A 125 -1.30 2.10 0.24
C TYR A 125 -2.03 1.56 -0.97
N ASP A 126 -3.20 0.97 -0.75
CA ASP A 126 -4.15 0.66 -1.81
C ASP A 126 -4.90 1.94 -2.21
N GLY A 127 -4.55 2.49 -3.36
CA GLY A 127 -5.09 3.73 -3.87
C GLY A 127 -6.41 3.59 -4.64
N ALA A 128 -7.10 2.47 -4.54
CA ALA A 128 -8.40 2.31 -5.19
C ALA A 128 -9.44 3.33 -4.72
N ASN A 129 -9.35 3.76 -3.46
CA ASN A 129 -10.22 4.78 -2.85
C ASN A 129 -9.59 6.18 -2.83
N PHE A 130 -8.54 6.43 -3.60
CA PHE A 130 -7.81 7.71 -3.59
C PHE A 130 -8.68 8.92 -3.93
N ASN A 131 -9.75 8.72 -4.70
CA ASN A 131 -10.73 9.75 -5.01
C ASN A 131 -11.36 10.39 -3.74
N ALA A 132 -11.44 9.67 -2.62
CA ALA A 132 -12.00 10.18 -1.37
C ALA A 132 -11.08 11.20 -0.70
N ILE A 133 -9.77 11.12 -0.92
CA ILE A 133 -8.77 11.96 -0.23
C ILE A 133 -8.02 12.93 -1.14
N LEU A 134 -8.20 12.84 -2.45
CA LEU A 134 -7.52 13.70 -3.43
C LEU A 134 -7.73 15.19 -3.10
N GLY A 135 -6.63 15.92 -2.96
CA GLY A 135 -6.64 17.33 -2.60
C GLY A 135 -6.93 17.62 -1.11
N LYS A 136 -7.08 16.60 -0.27
CA LYS A 136 -7.30 16.73 1.19
C LYS A 136 -6.08 16.30 1.99
N VAL A 137 -5.59 15.10 1.75
CA VAL A 137 -4.36 14.55 2.34
C VAL A 137 -3.59 13.77 1.29
N ARG A 138 -2.28 13.61 1.51
CA ARG A 138 -1.42 12.86 0.59
C ARG A 138 -0.86 11.63 1.29
N PRO A 139 -0.86 10.44 0.65
CA PRO A 139 -0.31 9.22 1.23
C PRO A 139 1.13 9.36 1.74
N GLY A 140 1.98 10.09 1.01
CA GLY A 140 3.36 10.34 1.43
C GLY A 140 3.45 11.08 2.77
N ASP A 141 2.55 12.03 3.04
CA ASP A 141 2.50 12.77 4.30
C ASP A 141 1.97 11.92 5.47
N MET A 142 1.23 10.85 5.16
CA MET A 142 0.75 9.89 6.15
C MET A 142 1.79 8.80 6.50
N GLY A 143 2.93 8.76 5.80
CA GLY A 143 4.00 7.82 6.06
C GLY A 143 4.01 6.56 5.17
N PHE A 144 3.19 6.50 4.12
CA PHE A 144 3.23 5.40 3.17
C PHE A 144 4.52 5.39 2.33
N ASP A 145 5.03 4.19 2.05
CA ASP A 145 6.25 3.99 1.28
C ASP A 145 5.98 3.75 -0.21
N VAL A 146 4.87 3.12 -0.52
CA VAL A 146 4.42 2.83 -1.89
C VAL A 146 2.91 2.92 -1.99
N VAL A 147 2.45 3.38 -3.14
CA VAL A 147 1.02 3.54 -3.46
C VAL A 147 0.77 2.99 -4.85
N HIS A 148 -0.25 2.16 -5.05
CA HIS A 148 -0.82 1.98 -6.38
C HIS A 148 -2.04 2.87 -6.55
N LEU A 149 -2.32 3.27 -7.76
CA LEU A 149 -3.49 4.08 -8.11
C LEU A 149 -4.31 3.41 -9.21
N ASN A 150 -5.63 3.61 -9.17
CA ASN A 150 -6.53 3.22 -10.25
C ASN A 150 -6.94 4.49 -11.00
N LEU A 151 -6.31 4.78 -12.14
CA LEU A 151 -6.63 6.01 -12.88
C LEU A 151 -8.06 5.99 -13.45
N HIS A 152 -8.60 4.81 -13.68
CA HIS A 152 -9.98 4.60 -14.11
C HIS A 152 -11.02 4.75 -12.99
N LYS A 153 -10.60 4.95 -11.73
CA LYS A 153 -11.49 5.22 -10.60
C LYS A 153 -11.41 6.68 -10.14
N THR A 154 -10.20 7.19 -9.95
CA THR A 154 -9.96 8.55 -9.43
C THR A 154 -9.84 9.59 -10.55
N PHE A 155 -9.35 9.18 -11.73
CA PHE A 155 -9.13 10.07 -12.87
C PHE A 155 -10.02 9.66 -14.06
N ALA A 156 -9.80 10.25 -15.23
CA ALA A 156 -10.67 10.09 -16.39
C ALA A 156 -10.23 8.99 -17.36
N THR A 157 -9.38 8.05 -16.96
CA THR A 157 -8.95 6.96 -17.83
C THR A 157 -10.13 6.05 -18.16
N PRO A 158 -10.43 5.77 -19.44
CA PRO A 158 -11.49 4.86 -19.83
C PRO A 158 -11.28 3.45 -19.26
N HIS A 159 -12.38 2.76 -18.93
CA HIS A 159 -12.35 1.41 -18.38
C HIS A 159 -13.18 0.39 -19.16
N GLY A 160 -13.88 0.81 -20.21
CA GLY A 160 -14.59 -0.05 -21.15
C GLY A 160 -15.61 -0.99 -20.50
N GLY A 161 -16.27 -0.57 -19.41
CA GLY A 161 -17.20 -1.43 -18.67
C GLY A 161 -16.53 -2.54 -17.86
N GLY A 162 -15.23 -2.39 -17.53
CA GLY A 162 -14.45 -3.37 -16.77
C GLY A 162 -13.35 -4.03 -17.60
N GLY A 163 -12.91 -3.38 -18.68
CA GLY A 163 -11.81 -3.82 -19.55
C GLY A 163 -10.51 -3.05 -19.28
N PRO A 164 -10.05 -2.23 -20.25
CA PRO A 164 -8.79 -1.52 -20.13
C PRO A 164 -8.77 -0.59 -18.90
N GLY A 165 -7.60 -0.39 -18.35
CA GLY A 165 -7.41 0.47 -17.18
C GLY A 165 -5.98 0.96 -17.08
N SER A 166 -5.62 1.50 -15.94
CA SER A 166 -4.25 1.89 -15.64
C SER A 166 -4.04 1.85 -14.13
N GLY A 167 -2.92 1.29 -13.70
CA GLY A 167 -2.58 1.08 -12.30
C GLY A 167 -1.17 1.55 -11.98
N PRO A 168 -0.82 2.83 -12.18
CA PRO A 168 0.51 3.32 -11.85
C PRO A 168 0.86 3.08 -10.39
N VAL A 169 2.15 2.90 -10.14
CA VAL A 169 2.71 2.79 -8.81
C VAL A 169 3.61 3.99 -8.55
N VAL A 170 3.48 4.58 -7.37
CA VAL A 170 4.32 5.69 -6.90
C VAL A 170 4.98 5.32 -5.58
N ALA A 171 6.18 5.85 -5.34
CA ALA A 171 6.97 5.45 -4.19
C ALA A 171 7.74 6.61 -3.58
N ASN A 172 8.07 6.45 -2.28
CA ASN A 172 8.98 7.34 -1.58
C ASN A 172 10.45 7.01 -1.94
N GLU A 173 11.38 7.76 -1.34
CA GLU A 173 12.82 7.63 -1.63
C GLU A 173 13.38 6.22 -1.39
N ARG A 174 12.85 5.47 -0.41
CA ARG A 174 13.33 4.12 -0.07
C ARG A 174 13.11 3.12 -1.20
N LEU A 175 12.02 3.30 -1.94
CA LEU A 175 11.57 2.36 -2.95
C LEU A 175 11.82 2.82 -4.40
N LEU A 176 12.38 4.01 -4.62
CA LEU A 176 12.72 4.50 -5.97
C LEU A 176 13.55 3.52 -6.79
N PRO A 177 14.60 2.86 -6.24
CA PRO A 177 15.41 1.92 -7.02
C PRO A 177 14.67 0.68 -7.52
N TYR A 178 13.48 0.43 -7.00
CA TYR A 178 12.66 -0.76 -7.30
C TYR A 178 11.43 -0.45 -8.14
N LEU A 179 11.26 0.80 -8.60
CA LEU A 179 10.16 1.16 -9.50
C LEU A 179 10.25 0.36 -10.79
N PRO A 180 9.14 -0.20 -11.29
CA PRO A 180 9.13 -0.88 -12.58
C PRO A 180 9.41 0.11 -13.72
N THR A 181 10.18 -0.34 -14.72
CA THR A 181 10.59 0.42 -15.91
C THR A 181 9.65 0.14 -17.08
#